data_bbe37efd5d242f5cfae92e54f818b5fe
#
_entry.id   bbe37efd5d242f5cfae92e54f818b5fe
#
_cell.length_a   1.000
_cell.length_b   1.000
_cell.length_c   1.000
_cell.angle_alpha   90.00
_cell.angle_beta   90.00
_cell.angle_gamma   90.00
#
_symmetry.space_group_name_H-M   'P 1'
#
loop_
_entity.id
_entity.type
_entity.pdbx_description
1 polymer ?
#
loop_
_entity_poly.entity_id
_entity_poly.type
_entity_poly.pdbx_seq_one_letter_code
_entity_poly.pdbx_strand_id
1 'polypeptide(L)'
;MSVQTYDDDYARDRAAIEDLMARYLFALDYNDLDTFIAMFTDDAVFDFARGRIEGKAAILEAVQSFKARIGEHYKDEDGNPAVLRHVLAHTAIRVEGHRAWTRAQWFEMANDGPGKSLKMGTFGIYEDKLERVDGRWLFSERRILNEFLPGRESGPGNPIRDMDALAG
;
A
#
# COMPACT_ATOMS: atom_id res chain seq x y z
N MET A 1 -23.66 14.09 -4.18
CA MET A 1 -22.20 13.85 -4.24
C MET A 1 -21.49 15.13 -3.83
N SER A 2 -20.71 15.11 -2.77
CA SER A 2 -19.89 16.27 -2.41
C SER A 2 -18.67 16.31 -3.36
N VAL A 3 -18.41 17.46 -3.97
CA VAL A 3 -17.20 17.67 -4.77
C VAL A 3 -16.04 17.91 -3.81
N GLN A 4 -14.86 17.32 -4.09
CA GLN A 4 -13.66 17.56 -3.29
C GLN A 4 -13.31 19.05 -3.31
N THR A 5 -13.24 19.68 -2.14
CA THR A 5 -12.74 21.04 -1.97
C THR A 5 -11.22 21.00 -1.76
N TYR A 6 -10.49 21.83 -2.50
CA TYR A 6 -9.03 21.92 -2.43
C TYR A 6 -8.62 23.16 -1.62
N ASP A 7 -8.85 23.10 -0.32
CA ASP A 7 -8.50 24.14 0.66
C ASP A 7 -7.27 23.76 1.49
N ASP A 8 -6.91 24.62 2.45
CA ASP A 8 -5.75 24.39 3.32
C ASP A 8 -5.90 23.14 4.19
N ASP A 9 -7.10 22.77 4.59
CA ASP A 9 -7.36 21.56 5.36
C ASP A 9 -7.11 20.33 4.50
N TYR A 10 -7.62 20.32 3.26
CA TYR A 10 -7.30 19.26 2.31
C TYR A 10 -5.80 19.17 2.04
N ALA A 11 -5.10 20.31 1.88
CA ALA A 11 -3.66 20.30 1.61
C ALA A 11 -2.85 19.67 2.76
N ARG A 12 -3.23 19.97 4.01
CA ARG A 12 -2.61 19.35 5.20
C ARG A 12 -2.90 17.87 5.31
N ASP A 13 -4.15 17.49 5.11
CA ASP A 13 -4.56 16.08 5.15
C ASP A 13 -3.89 15.27 4.03
N ARG A 14 -3.85 15.82 2.81
CA ARG A 14 -3.14 15.22 1.70
C ARG A 14 -1.67 14.98 2.01
N ALA A 15 -0.97 15.97 2.53
CA ALA A 15 0.45 15.86 2.89
C ALA A 15 0.67 14.78 3.96
N ALA A 16 -0.20 14.71 4.98
CA ALA A 16 -0.12 13.71 6.03
C ALA A 16 -0.40 12.29 5.50
N ILE A 17 -1.35 12.14 4.59
CA ILE A 17 -1.67 10.84 3.95
C ILE A 17 -0.52 10.40 3.03
N GLU A 18 0.04 11.30 2.23
CA GLU A 18 1.19 10.98 1.36
C GLU A 18 2.42 10.56 2.19
N ASP A 19 2.69 11.24 3.31
CA ASP A 19 3.75 10.85 4.25
C ASP A 19 3.47 9.47 4.88
N LEU A 20 2.23 9.17 5.28
CA LEU A 20 1.83 7.85 5.77
C LEU A 20 2.10 6.76 4.72
N MET A 21 1.70 6.98 3.46
CA MET A 21 1.91 6.03 2.37
C MET A 21 3.39 5.80 2.09
N ALA A 22 4.20 6.85 2.13
CA ALA A 22 5.65 6.74 1.96
C ALA A 22 6.29 5.95 3.12
N ARG A 23 5.93 6.27 4.38
CA ARG A 23 6.42 5.55 5.57
C ARG A 23 6.04 4.08 5.56
N TYR A 24 4.84 3.75 5.08
CA TYR A 24 4.40 2.37 4.91
C TYR A 24 5.37 1.58 4.00
N LEU A 25 5.75 2.14 2.85
CA LEU A 25 6.69 1.47 1.94
C LEU A 25 8.09 1.35 2.56
N PHE A 26 8.60 2.40 3.21
CA PHE A 26 9.87 2.30 3.91
C PHE A 26 9.84 1.23 5.00
N ALA A 27 8.81 1.19 5.84
CA ALA A 27 8.70 0.19 6.90
C ALA A 27 8.62 -1.23 6.33
N LEU A 28 7.83 -1.43 5.27
CA LEU A 28 7.73 -2.71 4.57
C LEU A 28 9.08 -3.13 3.97
N ASP A 29 9.73 -2.25 3.22
CA ASP A 29 10.96 -2.54 2.47
C ASP A 29 12.17 -2.79 3.37
N TYR A 30 12.22 -2.13 4.53
CA TYR A 30 13.29 -2.29 5.51
C TYR A 30 12.96 -3.27 6.64
N ASN A 31 11.84 -3.98 6.53
CA ASN A 31 11.39 -4.97 7.51
C ASN A 31 11.17 -4.41 8.92
N ASP A 32 10.81 -3.13 9.02
CA ASP A 32 10.40 -2.50 10.27
C ASP A 32 8.90 -2.73 10.51
N LEU A 33 8.58 -3.95 10.95
CA LEU A 33 7.20 -4.41 11.06
C LEU A 33 6.45 -3.78 12.24
N ASP A 34 7.13 -3.30 13.26
CA ASP A 34 6.52 -2.56 14.37
C ASP A 34 6.02 -1.20 13.87
N THR A 35 6.83 -0.47 13.13
CA THR A 35 6.42 0.78 12.47
C THR A 35 5.32 0.51 11.43
N PHE A 36 5.45 -0.55 10.63
CA PHE A 36 4.44 -0.96 9.65
C PHE A 36 3.07 -1.13 10.28
N ILE A 37 2.97 -1.96 11.33
CA ILE A 37 1.65 -2.30 11.91
C ILE A 37 1.05 -1.14 12.72
N ALA A 38 1.88 -0.21 13.21
CA ALA A 38 1.40 0.99 13.90
C ALA A 38 0.64 1.96 12.99
N MET A 39 0.75 1.82 11.66
CA MET A 39 0.04 2.66 10.68
C MET A 39 -1.39 2.20 10.39
N PHE A 40 -1.85 1.11 11.01
CA PHE A 40 -3.19 0.57 10.81
C PHE A 40 -4.08 0.84 12.02
N THR A 41 -5.41 0.90 11.80
CA THR A 41 -6.38 0.84 12.90
C THR A 41 -6.41 -0.56 13.51
N ASP A 42 -6.91 -0.70 14.75
CA ASP A 42 -6.88 -1.99 15.46
C ASP A 42 -7.71 -3.08 14.74
N ASP A 43 -8.80 -2.68 14.09
CA ASP A 43 -9.72 -3.51 13.32
C ASP A 43 -9.46 -3.47 11.80
N ALA A 44 -8.30 -2.95 11.39
CA ALA A 44 -7.98 -2.75 9.98
C ALA A 44 -8.11 -4.03 9.14
N VAL A 45 -8.40 -3.80 7.87
CA VAL A 45 -8.47 -4.85 6.86
C VAL A 45 -7.28 -4.74 5.91
N PHE A 46 -6.62 -5.86 5.68
CA PHE A 46 -5.52 -5.98 4.73
C PHE A 46 -5.85 -7.06 3.70
N ASP A 47 -6.16 -6.66 2.48
CA ASP A 47 -6.54 -7.54 1.38
C ASP A 47 -5.44 -7.57 0.32
N PHE A 48 -4.68 -8.66 0.28
CA PHE A 48 -3.51 -8.81 -0.57
C PHE A 48 -3.42 -10.22 -1.20
N ALA A 49 -2.29 -10.61 -1.73
CA ALA A 49 -2.06 -11.88 -2.42
C ALA A 49 -2.52 -13.15 -1.65
N ARG A 50 -2.66 -13.05 -0.33
CA ARG A 50 -3.13 -14.16 0.53
C ARG A 50 -4.60 -14.06 0.95
N GLY A 51 -5.33 -13.12 0.36
CA GLY A 51 -6.73 -12.86 0.67
C GLY A 51 -6.92 -11.73 1.70
N ARG A 52 -8.14 -11.62 2.19
CA ARG A 52 -8.59 -10.60 3.14
C ARG A 52 -8.29 -11.04 4.57
N ILE A 53 -7.64 -10.19 5.33
CA ILE A 53 -7.22 -10.42 6.73
C ILE A 53 -7.68 -9.23 7.56
N GLU A 54 -8.18 -9.49 8.75
CA GLU A 54 -8.73 -8.46 9.66
C GLU A 54 -8.00 -8.43 10.99
N GLY A 55 -7.73 -7.22 11.48
CA GLY A 55 -7.09 -6.94 12.76
C GLY A 55 -5.56 -6.96 12.72
N LYS A 56 -4.95 -6.04 13.47
CA LYS A 56 -3.49 -5.81 13.50
C LYS A 56 -2.67 -7.06 13.73
N ALA A 57 -3.03 -7.89 14.71
CA ALA A 57 -2.26 -9.08 15.05
C ALA A 57 -2.20 -10.08 13.89
N ALA A 58 -3.34 -10.34 13.25
CA ALA A 58 -3.43 -11.24 12.11
C ALA A 58 -2.71 -10.66 10.86
N ILE A 59 -2.80 -9.35 10.64
CA ILE A 59 -2.09 -8.66 9.56
C ILE A 59 -0.57 -8.80 9.76
N LEU A 60 -0.07 -8.56 10.96
CA LEU A 60 1.36 -8.67 11.27
C LEU A 60 1.88 -10.09 11.01
N GLU A 61 1.20 -11.11 11.51
CA GLU A 61 1.55 -12.53 11.31
C GLU A 61 1.58 -12.88 9.81
N ALA A 62 0.55 -12.46 9.07
CA ALA A 62 0.45 -12.74 7.65
C ALA A 62 1.56 -12.06 6.83
N VAL A 63 1.90 -10.81 7.15
CA VAL A 63 2.98 -10.07 6.48
C VAL A 63 4.35 -10.66 6.81
N GLN A 64 4.60 -11.02 8.07
CA GLN A 64 5.84 -11.72 8.49
C GLN A 64 6.03 -13.02 7.69
N SER A 65 5.00 -13.86 7.66
CA SER A 65 5.01 -15.13 6.93
C SER A 65 5.16 -14.94 5.41
N PHE A 66 4.54 -13.89 4.85
CA PHE A 66 4.67 -13.57 3.42
C PHE A 66 6.11 -13.12 3.09
N LYS A 67 6.68 -12.20 3.87
CA LYS A 67 8.04 -11.71 3.66
C LYS A 67 9.09 -12.81 3.76
N ALA A 68 8.96 -13.72 4.70
CA ALA A 68 9.86 -14.87 4.82
C ALA A 68 9.88 -15.71 3.53
N ARG A 69 8.71 -15.93 2.91
CA ARG A 69 8.63 -16.67 1.63
C ARG A 69 9.16 -15.88 0.44
N ILE A 70 8.85 -14.58 0.37
CA ILE A 70 9.35 -13.74 -0.72
C ILE A 70 10.87 -13.66 -0.70
N GLY A 71 11.50 -13.57 0.49
CA GLY A 71 12.95 -13.57 0.65
C GLY A 71 13.64 -14.81 0.05
N GLU A 72 12.94 -15.96 0.00
CA GLU A 72 13.47 -17.17 -0.65
C GLU A 72 13.46 -17.10 -2.20
N HIS A 73 12.63 -16.24 -2.79
CA HIS A 73 12.50 -16.08 -4.24
C HIS A 73 13.38 -14.98 -4.82
N TYR A 74 13.65 -13.94 -4.03
CA TYR A 74 14.46 -12.80 -4.45
C TYR A 74 15.89 -12.98 -3.97
N LYS A 75 16.70 -13.69 -4.76
CA LYS A 75 18.12 -13.92 -4.53
C LYS A 75 18.93 -13.51 -5.76
N ASP A 76 20.10 -12.94 -5.53
CA ASP A 76 21.06 -12.68 -6.60
C ASP A 76 21.67 -13.99 -7.12
N GLU A 77 22.51 -13.88 -8.15
CA GLU A 77 23.18 -15.03 -8.77
C GLU A 77 24.13 -15.81 -7.83
N ASP A 78 24.56 -15.18 -6.74
CA ASP A 78 25.38 -15.79 -5.69
C ASP A 78 24.52 -16.43 -4.57
N GLY A 79 23.19 -16.32 -4.67
CA GLY A 79 22.24 -16.83 -3.68
C GLY A 79 22.04 -15.92 -2.47
N ASN A 80 22.59 -14.70 -2.47
CA ASN A 80 22.35 -13.74 -1.40
C ASN A 80 20.97 -13.09 -1.56
N PRO A 81 20.33 -12.66 -0.43
CA PRO A 81 19.08 -11.93 -0.50
C PRO A 81 19.20 -10.67 -1.35
N ALA A 82 18.31 -10.51 -2.31
CA ALA A 82 18.22 -9.29 -3.11
C ALA A 82 17.60 -8.15 -2.33
N VAL A 83 17.93 -6.94 -2.72
CA VAL A 83 17.29 -5.73 -2.22
C VAL A 83 16.07 -5.43 -3.09
N LEU A 84 14.88 -5.58 -2.50
CA LEU A 84 13.60 -5.24 -3.11
C LEU A 84 13.13 -3.87 -2.60
N ARG A 85 12.62 -3.03 -3.50
CA ARG A 85 12.04 -1.72 -3.18
C ARG A 85 10.74 -1.51 -3.91
N HIS A 86 9.77 -0.98 -3.20
CA HIS A 86 8.51 -0.53 -3.78
C HIS A 86 8.54 0.96 -4.08
N VAL A 87 7.93 1.34 -5.17
CA VAL A 87 7.79 2.73 -5.58
C VAL A 87 6.31 3.05 -5.71
N LEU A 88 5.91 4.15 -5.08
CA LEU A 88 4.58 4.72 -5.24
C LEU A 88 4.63 5.76 -6.36
N ALA A 89 3.73 5.60 -7.32
CA ALA A 89 3.52 6.57 -8.39
C ALA A 89 2.10 7.14 -8.25
N HIS A 90 1.65 7.94 -9.18
CA HIS A 90 0.30 8.52 -9.30
C HIS A 90 -0.66 8.23 -8.15
N THR A 91 -0.86 9.20 -7.26
CA THR A 91 -1.75 9.06 -6.11
C THR A 91 -2.91 10.02 -6.22
N ALA A 92 -4.14 9.50 -6.26
CA ALA A 92 -5.36 10.24 -6.09
C ALA A 92 -5.87 10.09 -4.65
N ILE A 93 -6.26 11.19 -4.02
CA ILE A 93 -6.71 11.23 -2.63
C ILE A 93 -8.01 12.01 -2.56
N ARG A 94 -9.00 11.43 -1.87
CA ARG A 94 -10.23 12.07 -1.46
C ARG A 94 -10.30 12.13 0.05
N VAL A 95 -10.63 13.28 0.61
CA VAL A 95 -10.78 13.49 2.04
C VAL A 95 -12.20 13.96 2.35
N GLU A 96 -12.82 13.36 3.37
CA GLU A 96 -14.13 13.76 3.86
C GLU A 96 -14.18 13.65 5.39
N GLY A 97 -14.00 14.79 6.04
CA GLY A 97 -13.97 14.87 7.50
C GLY A 97 -12.83 14.04 8.11
N HIS A 98 -13.16 12.95 8.79
CA HIS A 98 -12.21 12.05 9.43
C HIS A 98 -11.93 10.78 8.61
N ARG A 99 -12.43 10.70 7.38
CA ARG A 99 -12.22 9.57 6.46
C ARG A 99 -11.52 10.04 5.20
N ALA A 100 -10.73 9.15 4.61
CA ALA A 100 -10.13 9.38 3.31
C ALA A 100 -10.07 8.08 2.50
N TRP A 101 -9.98 8.23 1.20
CA TRP A 101 -9.80 7.16 0.23
C TRP A 101 -8.62 7.49 -0.66
N THR A 102 -7.80 6.50 -0.98
CA THR A 102 -6.72 6.68 -1.94
C THR A 102 -6.76 5.64 -3.03
N ARG A 103 -6.25 6.01 -4.19
CA ARG A 103 -5.88 5.13 -5.29
C ARG A 103 -4.47 5.49 -5.71
N ALA A 104 -3.57 4.53 -5.65
CA ALA A 104 -2.19 4.78 -6.01
C ALA A 104 -1.63 3.66 -6.86
N GLN A 105 -0.88 3.99 -7.88
CA GLN A 105 -0.10 3.01 -8.62
C GLN A 105 1.18 2.69 -7.84
N TRP A 106 1.53 1.43 -7.79
CA TRP A 106 2.78 0.96 -7.23
C TRP A 106 3.49 0.01 -8.20
N PHE A 107 4.79 -0.05 -8.10
CA PHE A 107 5.62 -1.08 -8.72
C PHE A 107 6.79 -1.42 -7.81
N GLU A 108 7.38 -2.56 -8.04
CA GLU A 108 8.56 -3.02 -7.32
C GLU A 108 9.75 -3.18 -8.26
N MET A 109 10.94 -3.02 -7.70
CA MET A 109 12.20 -3.25 -8.38
C MET A 109 13.19 -3.91 -7.42
N ALA A 110 14.07 -4.72 -7.97
CA ALA A 110 15.08 -5.44 -7.21
C ALA A 110 16.44 -5.42 -7.92
N ASN A 111 17.50 -5.79 -7.20
CA ASN A 111 18.85 -5.92 -7.75
C ASN A 111 19.26 -7.38 -7.98
N ASP A 112 18.30 -8.24 -8.30
CA ASP A 112 18.49 -9.67 -8.56
C ASP A 112 18.65 -10.00 -10.07
N GLY A 113 18.82 -9.00 -10.91
CA GLY A 113 19.22 -9.20 -12.29
C GLY A 113 20.69 -9.61 -12.42
N PRO A 114 21.10 -10.16 -13.59
CA PRO A 114 22.50 -10.56 -13.84
C PRO A 114 23.50 -9.45 -13.51
N GLY A 115 24.56 -9.77 -12.78
CA GLY A 115 25.56 -8.79 -12.33
C GLY A 115 24.99 -7.74 -11.37
N LYS A 116 23.97 -8.07 -10.58
CA LYS A 116 23.24 -7.15 -9.69
C LYS A 116 22.58 -5.98 -10.43
N SER A 117 22.20 -6.19 -11.69
CA SER A 117 21.48 -5.20 -12.47
C SER A 117 20.05 -5.01 -11.96
N LEU A 118 19.47 -3.86 -12.27
CA LEU A 118 18.07 -3.56 -11.97
C LEU A 118 17.14 -4.54 -12.69
N LYS A 119 16.22 -5.13 -11.95
CA LYS A 119 15.12 -5.91 -12.46
C LYS A 119 13.80 -5.27 -12.01
N MET A 120 12.91 -5.02 -12.96
CA MET A 120 11.54 -4.65 -12.66
C MET A 120 10.75 -5.91 -12.27
N GLY A 121 10.05 -5.84 -11.17
CA GLY A 121 9.17 -6.89 -10.69
C GLY A 121 7.73 -6.69 -11.16
N THR A 122 6.81 -6.68 -10.22
CA THR A 122 5.37 -6.54 -10.49
C THR A 122 4.87 -5.11 -10.24
N PHE A 123 3.67 -4.82 -10.72
CA PHE A 123 2.99 -3.55 -10.45
C PHE A 123 1.49 -3.76 -10.25
N GLY A 124 0.84 -2.73 -9.75
CA GLY A 124 -0.60 -2.75 -9.53
C GLY A 124 -1.12 -1.47 -8.89
N ILE A 125 -2.25 -1.60 -8.21
CA ILE A 125 -2.97 -0.51 -7.58
C ILE A 125 -3.13 -0.78 -6.09
N TYR A 126 -2.87 0.22 -5.26
CA TYR A 126 -3.37 0.28 -3.89
C TYR A 126 -4.72 0.98 -3.89
N GLU A 127 -5.69 0.36 -3.24
CA GLU A 127 -6.98 0.93 -2.91
C GLU A 127 -7.09 0.99 -1.39
N ASP A 128 -7.08 2.22 -0.85
CA ASP A 128 -7.07 2.40 0.58
C ASP A 128 -8.31 3.12 1.09
N LYS A 129 -8.70 2.77 2.32
CA LYS A 129 -9.53 3.59 3.20
C LYS A 129 -8.70 3.98 4.41
N LEU A 130 -8.83 5.22 4.81
CA LEU A 130 -8.10 5.77 5.95
C LEU A 130 -9.08 6.44 6.91
N GLU A 131 -8.72 6.39 8.19
CA GLU A 131 -9.43 7.08 9.25
C GLU A 131 -8.46 7.94 10.05
N ARG A 132 -8.97 9.10 10.51
CA ARG A 132 -8.22 9.96 11.41
C ARG A 132 -8.55 9.62 12.86
N VAL A 133 -7.59 9.01 13.55
CA VAL A 133 -7.68 8.59 14.95
C VAL A 133 -6.69 9.40 15.76
N ASP A 134 -7.14 10.11 16.78
CA ASP A 134 -6.32 10.96 17.66
C ASP A 134 -5.41 11.94 16.85
N GLY A 135 -5.99 12.52 15.81
CA GLY A 135 -5.31 13.50 14.95
C GLY A 135 -4.33 12.92 13.92
N ARG A 136 -4.20 11.59 13.82
CA ARG A 136 -3.33 10.90 12.88
C ARG A 136 -4.13 10.09 11.87
N TRP A 137 -3.72 10.13 10.61
CA TRP A 137 -4.27 9.23 9.59
C TRP A 137 -3.70 7.83 9.74
N LEU A 138 -4.58 6.82 9.71
CA LEU A 138 -4.24 5.39 9.75
C LEU A 138 -5.00 4.66 8.65
N PHE A 139 -4.44 3.56 8.15
CA PHE A 139 -5.16 2.66 7.25
C PHE A 139 -6.23 1.89 8.03
N SER A 140 -7.49 2.06 7.66
CA SER A 140 -8.59 1.19 8.09
C SER A 140 -8.84 0.04 7.11
N GLU A 141 -8.48 0.23 5.83
CA GLU A 141 -8.45 -0.85 4.84
C GLU A 141 -7.36 -0.57 3.81
N ARG A 142 -6.56 -1.58 3.48
CA ARG A 142 -5.67 -1.57 2.32
C ARG A 142 -5.92 -2.79 1.47
N ARG A 143 -6.30 -2.56 0.22
CA ARG A 143 -6.41 -3.58 -0.81
C ARG A 143 -5.27 -3.43 -1.81
N ILE A 144 -4.54 -4.53 -2.05
CA ILE A 144 -3.43 -4.57 -2.99
C ILE A 144 -3.86 -5.37 -4.21
N LEU A 145 -4.04 -4.69 -5.32
CA LEU A 145 -4.22 -5.29 -6.64
C LEU A 145 -2.85 -5.45 -7.29
N ASN A 146 -2.69 -6.53 -8.05
CA ASN A 146 -1.42 -6.87 -8.70
C ASN A 146 -1.72 -7.48 -10.07
N GLU A 147 -1.21 -6.86 -11.12
CA GLU A 147 -1.50 -7.23 -12.51
C GLU A 147 -0.92 -8.59 -12.94
N PHE A 148 -0.10 -9.20 -12.10
CA PHE A 148 0.57 -10.49 -12.37
C PHE A 148 0.01 -11.65 -11.55
N LEU A 149 -0.99 -11.40 -10.71
CA LEU A 149 -1.61 -12.43 -9.87
C LEU A 149 -3.04 -12.68 -10.33
N PRO A 150 -3.37 -13.90 -10.83
CA PRO A 150 -4.72 -14.23 -11.27
C PRO A 150 -5.78 -13.94 -10.20
N GLY A 151 -6.81 -13.18 -10.60
CA GLY A 151 -7.90 -12.75 -9.71
C GLY A 151 -7.56 -11.57 -8.80
N ARG A 152 -6.41 -10.93 -9.01
CA ARG A 152 -5.98 -9.73 -8.28
C ARG A 152 -5.72 -8.53 -9.19
N GLU A 153 -6.04 -8.63 -10.46
CA GLU A 153 -5.88 -7.57 -11.44
C GLU A 153 -6.84 -6.39 -11.13
N SER A 154 -6.43 -5.19 -11.47
CA SER A 154 -7.24 -3.98 -11.25
C SER A 154 -8.43 -3.84 -12.21
N GLY A 155 -8.44 -4.64 -13.27
CA GLY A 155 -9.46 -4.56 -14.31
C GLY A 155 -9.26 -3.39 -15.28
N PRO A 156 -10.09 -3.31 -16.34
CA PRO A 156 -9.89 -2.36 -17.45
C PRO A 156 -10.43 -0.95 -17.16
N GLY A 157 -11.13 -0.75 -16.06
CA GLY A 157 -11.73 0.54 -15.68
C GLY A 157 -10.72 1.51 -15.10
N ASN A 158 -10.96 2.83 -15.28
CA ASN A 158 -10.18 3.85 -14.60
C ASN A 158 -10.46 3.77 -13.08
N PRO A 159 -9.47 3.44 -12.23
CA PRO A 159 -9.69 3.18 -10.80
C PRO A 159 -10.08 4.43 -9.99
N ILE A 160 -9.92 5.63 -10.54
CA ILE A 160 -10.30 6.87 -9.86
C ILE A 160 -11.68 7.39 -10.25
N ARG A 161 -12.34 6.77 -11.27
CA ARG A 161 -13.64 7.26 -11.77
C ARG A 161 -14.71 7.30 -10.68
N ASP A 162 -14.70 6.30 -9.79
CA ASP A 162 -15.73 6.13 -8.77
C ASP A 162 -15.33 6.68 -7.39
N MET A 163 -14.17 7.33 -7.29
CA MET A 163 -13.71 7.89 -6.00
C MET A 163 -14.69 8.91 -5.44
N ASP A 164 -15.35 9.68 -6.30
CA ASP A 164 -16.37 10.65 -5.88
C ASP A 164 -17.67 10.00 -5.40
N ALA A 165 -17.90 8.74 -5.73
CA ALA A 165 -19.05 7.97 -5.27
C ALA A 165 -18.78 7.22 -3.95
N LEU A 166 -17.52 7.05 -3.54
CA LEU A 166 -17.14 6.31 -2.32
C LEU A 166 -17.50 7.04 -1.03
N ALA A 167 -17.79 8.33 -1.10
CA ALA A 167 -18.12 9.21 0.02
C ALA A 167 -19.63 9.37 0.25
N GLY A 168 -20.45 8.42 -0.18
CA GLY A 168 -21.91 8.42 -0.04
C GLY A 168 -22.41 7.47 1.03
#